data_2f6f4e1515cdf92aa88b05d66eadc6d8
#
_entry.id   2f6f4e1515cdf92aa88b05d66eadc6d8
#
_cell.length_a   1.000
_cell.length_b   1.000
_cell.length_c   1.000
_cell.angle_alpha   90.00
_cell.angle_beta   90.00
_cell.angle_gamma   90.00
#
_symmetry.space_group_name_H-M   'P 1'
#
loop_
_entity.id
_entity.type
_entity.pdbx_description
1 polymer ?
#
loop_
_entity_poly.entity_id
_entity_poly.type
_entity_poly.pdbx_seq_one_letter_code
_entity_poly.pdbx_strand_id
1 'polypeptide(L)'
;MMKSRPNQDCFHGGVYSVNPALVQLDFSSNVNPLGISKDLLKKVCRELSSLCTIYPDPSCRELKNSILDYLGLELDPTWLLIGNGATELIHIFARTFIRKKVVISAPTFCEYELSARRLGAKIKFIPLKNWEHDPEQILKESKEGCDAVFLCNPNNPTGILSTVSARKIIEKIDPHTQIFIDECFIELVEGTGKKNSMMEMVSDYKNLVILRSMTKSFSLAGIRLGYCVCNPKLINLMLDNSISWSVNGVAQKLGMLVLKDKSYLNKSKRLIRRERNFMINELKKMTKFSPIPSDVNFFLIDVSDQNSIEVRNYLLNNKGILVRDCSTFTGMGQKHIRVAVKKHIENAILIDALRSMDP
;
A
#
# COMPACT_ATOMS: atom_id res chain seq x y z
N MET A 1 24.99 -12.57 12.35
CA MET A 1 24.79 -12.62 10.87
C MET A 1 23.65 -13.57 10.57
N MET A 2 22.43 -13.10 10.36
CA MET A 2 21.34 -13.92 9.83
C MET A 2 21.68 -14.23 8.36
N LYS A 3 21.87 -15.52 8.05
CA LYS A 3 22.01 -15.98 6.67
C LYS A 3 20.75 -15.59 5.90
N SER A 4 20.88 -14.76 4.87
CA SER A 4 19.79 -14.46 3.93
C SER A 4 19.24 -15.79 3.39
N ARG A 5 17.94 -16.01 3.51
CA ARG A 5 17.28 -17.13 2.83
C ARG A 5 17.41 -16.91 1.33
N PRO A 6 17.81 -17.91 0.52
CA PRO A 6 18.15 -17.72 -0.89
C PRO A 6 16.95 -17.44 -1.82
N ASN A 7 15.85 -16.86 -1.36
CA ASN A 7 14.65 -16.55 -2.15
C ASN A 7 13.83 -15.36 -1.64
N GLN A 8 14.47 -14.36 -1.03
CA GLN A 8 13.78 -13.13 -0.62
C GLN A 8 14.17 -11.96 -1.54
N ASP A 9 13.66 -11.96 -2.78
CA ASP A 9 13.82 -10.86 -3.73
C ASP A 9 12.90 -9.65 -3.42
N CYS A 10 12.07 -9.74 -2.38
CA CYS A 10 11.14 -8.69 -1.97
C CYS A 10 11.60 -8.06 -0.65
N PHE A 11 12.13 -6.84 -0.73
CA PHE A 11 12.57 -6.09 0.43
C PHE A 11 11.50 -5.10 0.87
N HIS A 12 11.13 -5.14 2.16
CA HIS A 12 10.20 -4.20 2.77
C HIS A 12 10.94 -3.14 3.58
N GLY A 13 10.32 -1.96 3.76
CA GLY A 13 10.76 -0.97 4.75
C GLY A 13 10.38 -1.40 6.17
N GLY A 14 10.70 -0.55 7.13
CA GLY A 14 10.44 -0.74 8.55
C GLY A 14 11.69 -1.07 9.34
N VAL A 15 11.64 -0.80 10.63
CA VAL A 15 12.80 -0.89 11.55
C VAL A 15 13.50 -2.25 11.55
N TYR A 16 12.75 -3.33 11.29
CA TYR A 16 13.30 -4.70 11.24
C TYR A 16 13.95 -5.06 9.89
N SER A 17 13.97 -4.14 8.91
CA SER A 17 14.72 -4.34 7.66
C SER A 17 16.23 -4.11 7.82
N VAL A 18 16.63 -3.58 8.96
CA VAL A 18 18.01 -3.31 9.38
C VAL A 18 18.19 -3.70 10.84
N ASN A 19 19.38 -3.47 11.44
CA ASN A 19 19.52 -3.56 12.89
C ASN A 19 18.67 -2.46 13.57
N PRO A 20 17.61 -2.81 14.33
CA PRO A 20 16.72 -1.83 14.94
C PRO A 20 17.39 -0.84 15.89
N ALA A 21 18.51 -1.24 16.51
CA ALA A 21 19.29 -0.37 17.43
C ALA A 21 19.90 0.86 16.73
N LEU A 22 20.04 0.82 15.40
CA LEU A 22 20.54 1.94 14.61
C LEU A 22 19.44 2.95 14.25
N VAL A 23 18.16 2.61 14.44
CA VAL A 23 17.05 3.42 13.94
C VAL A 23 16.47 4.29 15.04
N GLN A 24 16.65 5.58 14.92
CA GLN A 24 15.99 6.60 15.74
C GLN A 24 14.71 7.13 15.07
N LEU A 25 14.74 7.31 13.75
CA LEU A 25 13.61 7.76 12.94
C LEU A 25 13.41 6.85 11.72
N ASP A 26 12.20 6.29 11.55
CA ASP A 26 11.85 5.44 10.42
C ASP A 26 10.99 6.19 9.38
N PHE A 27 11.60 6.62 8.27
CA PHE A 27 10.95 7.18 7.09
C PHE A 27 10.70 6.14 5.99
N SER A 28 11.10 4.88 6.20
CA SER A 28 10.92 3.81 5.21
C SER A 28 9.52 3.21 5.20
N SER A 29 8.77 3.38 6.30
CA SER A 29 7.40 2.87 6.49
C SER A 29 6.35 3.95 6.25
N ASN A 30 5.43 3.72 5.30
CA ASN A 30 4.41 4.68 4.90
C ASN A 30 3.15 4.61 5.80
N VAL A 31 3.31 4.69 7.11
CA VAL A 31 2.21 4.70 8.08
C VAL A 31 1.74 6.15 8.29
N ASN A 32 0.44 6.34 8.48
CA ASN A 32 -0.16 7.66 8.73
C ASN A 32 0.51 8.34 9.94
N PRO A 33 1.06 9.56 9.80
CA PRO A 33 1.80 10.25 10.87
C PRO A 33 0.92 10.70 12.05
N LEU A 34 -0.40 10.74 11.88
CA LEU A 34 -1.33 11.10 12.96
C LEU A 34 -1.31 10.06 14.09
N GLY A 35 -1.04 8.78 13.74
CA GLY A 35 -1.07 7.69 14.71
C GLY A 35 -2.50 7.25 15.06
N ILE A 36 -2.62 6.24 15.92
CA ILE A 36 -3.90 5.78 16.43
C ILE A 36 -4.33 6.60 17.65
N SER A 37 -5.63 6.84 17.80
CA SER A 37 -6.20 7.53 18.98
C SER A 37 -5.97 6.73 20.26
N LYS A 38 -5.46 7.41 21.30
CA LYS A 38 -5.27 6.81 22.63
C LYS A 38 -6.61 6.31 23.23
N ASP A 39 -7.72 6.98 22.95
CA ASP A 39 -9.02 6.59 23.46
C ASP A 39 -9.56 5.32 22.78
N LEU A 40 -9.27 5.14 21.47
CA LEU A 40 -9.59 3.89 20.80
C LEU A 40 -8.77 2.73 21.37
N LEU A 41 -7.47 2.94 21.62
CA LEU A 41 -6.63 1.93 22.26
C LEU A 41 -7.15 1.57 23.65
N LYS A 42 -7.52 2.55 24.50
CA LYS A 42 -8.11 2.31 25.84
C LYS A 42 -9.38 1.47 25.76
N LYS A 43 -10.26 1.72 24.76
CA LYS A 43 -11.48 0.91 24.58
C LYS A 43 -11.13 -0.55 24.28
N VAL A 44 -10.18 -0.81 23.39
CA VAL A 44 -9.77 -2.19 23.07
C VAL A 44 -9.08 -2.87 24.25
N CYS A 45 -8.22 -2.15 25.00
CA CYS A 45 -7.56 -2.69 26.18
C CYS A 45 -8.55 -3.18 27.25
N ARG A 46 -9.71 -2.53 27.39
CA ARG A 46 -10.77 -2.98 28.33
C ARG A 46 -11.37 -4.34 27.95
N GLU A 47 -11.39 -4.66 26.67
CA GLU A 47 -11.96 -5.88 26.11
C GLU A 47 -10.87 -6.91 25.75
N LEU A 48 -9.58 -6.60 25.99
CA LEU A 48 -8.47 -7.39 25.48
C LEU A 48 -8.51 -8.83 25.98
N SER A 49 -8.90 -9.07 27.25
CA SER A 49 -8.99 -10.42 27.80
C SER A 49 -9.95 -11.29 26.99
N SER A 50 -11.17 -10.78 26.71
CA SER A 50 -12.14 -11.54 25.90
C SER A 50 -11.71 -11.68 24.45
N LEU A 51 -11.12 -10.63 23.87
CA LEU A 51 -10.61 -10.67 22.48
C LEU A 51 -9.46 -11.68 22.28
N CYS A 52 -8.72 -12.01 23.36
CA CYS A 52 -7.64 -13.00 23.31
C CYS A 52 -8.11 -14.43 23.61
N THR A 53 -9.20 -14.61 24.38
CA THR A 53 -9.63 -15.93 24.87
C THR A 53 -10.77 -16.55 24.06
N ILE A 54 -11.46 -15.75 23.22
CA ILE A 54 -12.57 -16.20 22.40
C ILE A 54 -12.14 -16.21 20.93
N TYR A 55 -12.46 -17.30 20.20
CA TYR A 55 -12.24 -17.33 18.75
C TYR A 55 -12.98 -16.17 18.08
N PRO A 56 -12.33 -15.43 17.16
CA PRO A 56 -12.98 -14.33 16.44
C PRO A 56 -14.05 -14.87 15.49
N ASP A 57 -15.00 -14.00 15.09
CA ASP A 57 -15.97 -14.36 14.04
C ASP A 57 -15.23 -14.67 12.72
N PRO A 58 -15.27 -15.93 12.23
CA PRO A 58 -14.57 -16.32 11.01
C PRO A 58 -15.12 -15.61 9.77
N SER A 59 -16.37 -15.15 9.81
CA SER A 59 -17.03 -14.42 8.72
C SER A 59 -16.76 -12.92 8.76
N CYS A 60 -16.26 -12.38 9.86
CA CYS A 60 -16.04 -10.95 10.12
C CYS A 60 -17.30 -10.10 9.83
N ARG A 61 -18.50 -10.60 10.16
CA ARG A 61 -19.79 -10.02 9.74
C ARG A 61 -19.96 -8.55 10.18
N GLU A 62 -19.73 -8.27 11.46
CA GLU A 62 -19.87 -6.90 12.00
C GLU A 62 -18.85 -5.93 11.37
N LEU A 63 -17.63 -6.40 11.13
CA LEU A 63 -16.61 -5.61 10.46
C LEU A 63 -16.98 -5.34 9.00
N LYS A 64 -17.47 -6.34 8.27
CA LYS A 64 -17.95 -6.16 6.89
C LYS A 64 -19.06 -5.11 6.80
N ASN A 65 -20.06 -5.18 7.67
CA ASN A 65 -21.13 -4.18 7.75
C ASN A 65 -20.55 -2.78 8.02
N SER A 66 -19.64 -2.66 8.99
CA SER A 66 -18.99 -1.37 9.31
C SER A 66 -18.17 -0.82 8.14
N ILE A 67 -17.56 -1.67 7.31
CA ILE A 67 -16.84 -1.26 6.11
C ILE A 67 -17.81 -0.78 5.02
N LEU A 68 -18.91 -1.48 4.79
CA LEU A 68 -19.93 -1.06 3.81
C LEU A 68 -20.54 0.28 4.18
N ASP A 69 -20.90 0.47 5.45
CA ASP A 69 -21.39 1.76 5.99
C ASP A 69 -20.37 2.90 5.79
N TYR A 70 -19.10 2.62 6.07
CA TYR A 70 -18.01 3.57 5.86
C TYR A 70 -17.83 3.95 4.39
N LEU A 71 -17.89 2.98 3.49
CA LEU A 71 -17.76 3.19 2.04
C LEU A 71 -19.01 3.86 1.46
N GLY A 72 -20.17 3.76 2.14
CA GLY A 72 -21.46 4.21 1.66
C GLY A 72 -21.89 3.42 0.42
N LEU A 73 -21.65 2.11 0.44
CA LEU A 73 -22.03 1.18 -0.63
C LEU A 73 -23.25 0.35 -0.21
N GLU A 74 -24.24 0.31 -1.08
CA GLU A 74 -25.43 -0.54 -0.92
C GLU A 74 -25.15 -1.96 -1.46
N LEU A 75 -24.15 -2.62 -0.87
CA LEU A 75 -23.74 -3.99 -1.22
C LEU A 75 -23.97 -4.94 -0.04
N ASP A 76 -24.21 -6.20 -0.35
CA ASP A 76 -24.27 -7.26 0.65
C ASP A 76 -22.85 -7.61 1.17
N PRO A 77 -22.70 -8.02 2.46
CA PRO A 77 -21.40 -8.43 3.03
C PRO A 77 -20.66 -9.55 2.27
N THR A 78 -21.37 -10.30 1.41
CA THR A 78 -20.77 -11.30 0.52
C THR A 78 -19.84 -10.70 -0.56
N TRP A 79 -19.91 -9.39 -0.78
CA TRP A 79 -18.99 -8.67 -1.67
C TRP A 79 -17.63 -8.39 -1.06
N LEU A 80 -17.44 -8.69 0.25
CA LEU A 80 -16.20 -8.42 0.96
C LEU A 80 -15.49 -9.70 1.39
N LEU A 81 -14.16 -9.70 1.22
CA LEU A 81 -13.24 -10.62 1.88
C LEU A 81 -12.31 -9.83 2.79
N ILE A 82 -12.29 -10.18 4.08
CA ILE A 82 -11.36 -9.59 5.05
C ILE A 82 -10.12 -10.47 5.15
N GLY A 83 -8.95 -9.85 5.31
CA GLY A 83 -7.68 -10.59 5.42
C GLY A 83 -6.74 -10.03 6.47
N ASN A 84 -5.77 -10.84 6.84
CA ASN A 84 -4.68 -10.50 7.77
C ASN A 84 -3.66 -9.54 7.11
N GLY A 85 -4.13 -8.35 6.77
CA GLY A 85 -3.44 -7.36 5.97
C GLY A 85 -3.62 -7.57 4.46
N ALA A 86 -3.22 -6.57 3.70
CA ALA A 86 -3.32 -6.58 2.24
C ALA A 86 -2.49 -7.71 1.59
N THR A 87 -1.34 -8.04 2.14
CA THR A 87 -0.44 -9.06 1.59
C THR A 87 -1.10 -10.44 1.53
N GLU A 88 -1.84 -10.84 2.56
CA GLU A 88 -2.58 -12.12 2.52
C GLU A 88 -3.56 -12.16 1.33
N LEU A 89 -4.32 -11.07 1.13
CA LEU A 89 -5.31 -10.96 0.06
C LEU A 89 -4.68 -10.96 -1.33
N ILE A 90 -3.51 -10.35 -1.51
CA ILE A 90 -2.72 -10.43 -2.74
C ILE A 90 -2.37 -11.90 -3.06
N HIS A 91 -1.88 -12.64 -2.06
CA HIS A 91 -1.52 -14.05 -2.24
C HIS A 91 -2.73 -14.97 -2.44
N ILE A 92 -3.86 -14.70 -1.77
CA ILE A 92 -5.12 -15.41 -2.01
C ILE A 92 -5.58 -15.18 -3.45
N PHE A 93 -5.65 -13.94 -3.91
CA PHE A 93 -6.00 -13.59 -5.28
C PHE A 93 -5.09 -14.32 -6.30
N ALA A 94 -3.78 -14.25 -6.09
CA ALA A 94 -2.82 -14.91 -6.97
C ALA A 94 -3.07 -16.42 -7.05
N ARG A 95 -3.18 -17.12 -5.91
CA ARG A 95 -3.47 -18.56 -5.87
C ARG A 95 -4.79 -18.93 -6.54
N THR A 96 -5.79 -18.05 -6.45
CA THR A 96 -7.11 -18.29 -7.02
C THR A 96 -7.14 -18.15 -8.54
N PHE A 97 -6.50 -17.09 -9.08
CA PHE A 97 -6.73 -16.71 -10.48
C PHE A 97 -5.52 -16.85 -11.40
N ILE A 98 -4.28 -16.89 -10.86
CA ILE A 98 -3.08 -16.92 -11.71
C ILE A 98 -2.67 -18.37 -11.99
N ARG A 99 -2.47 -18.69 -13.28
CA ARG A 99 -2.03 -20.00 -13.77
C ARG A 99 -0.85 -19.91 -14.72
N LYS A 100 -0.85 -18.94 -15.64
CA LYS A 100 0.09 -18.88 -16.76
C LYS A 100 0.86 -17.56 -16.86
N LYS A 101 0.14 -16.44 -16.96
CA LYS A 101 0.74 -15.12 -17.24
C LYS A 101 0.03 -14.01 -16.46
N VAL A 102 0.83 -13.08 -15.94
CA VAL A 102 0.34 -11.83 -15.35
C VAL A 102 1.04 -10.62 -15.95
N VAL A 103 0.32 -9.50 -15.98
CA VAL A 103 0.86 -8.19 -16.31
C VAL A 103 0.96 -7.35 -15.04
N ILE A 104 2.10 -6.75 -14.81
CA ILE A 104 2.38 -5.89 -13.64
C ILE A 104 2.94 -4.56 -14.14
N SER A 105 2.31 -3.46 -13.78
CA SER A 105 2.83 -2.12 -14.04
C SER A 105 3.95 -1.79 -13.05
N ALA A 106 5.17 -1.52 -13.52
CA ALA A 106 6.35 -1.36 -12.67
C ALA A 106 7.09 -0.02 -12.95
N PRO A 107 7.78 0.56 -11.95
CA PRO A 107 8.04 0.03 -10.60
C PRO A 107 6.78 0.02 -9.72
N THR A 108 6.62 -1.02 -8.91
CA THR A 108 5.50 -1.15 -7.99
C THR A 108 5.82 -2.06 -6.80
N PHE A 109 4.84 -2.33 -5.94
CA PHE A 109 4.99 -3.16 -4.75
C PHE A 109 5.35 -4.61 -5.09
N CYS A 110 6.43 -5.11 -4.52
CA CYS A 110 7.04 -6.39 -4.89
C CYS A 110 6.19 -7.65 -4.59
N GLU A 111 5.17 -7.55 -3.73
CA GLU A 111 4.32 -8.70 -3.39
C GLU A 111 3.48 -9.20 -4.58
N TYR A 112 3.18 -8.36 -5.57
CA TYR A 112 2.50 -8.81 -6.79
C TYR A 112 3.40 -9.75 -7.59
N GLU A 113 4.66 -9.35 -7.80
CA GLU A 113 5.68 -10.16 -8.44
C GLU A 113 5.93 -11.45 -7.64
N LEU A 114 6.15 -11.34 -6.33
CA LEU A 114 6.44 -12.48 -5.47
C LEU A 114 5.30 -13.50 -5.45
N SER A 115 4.05 -13.03 -5.39
CA SER A 115 2.88 -13.91 -5.42
C SER A 115 2.78 -14.70 -6.72
N ALA A 116 3.05 -14.05 -7.86
CA ALA A 116 3.03 -14.69 -9.18
C ALA A 116 4.21 -15.65 -9.38
N ARG A 117 5.43 -15.24 -8.97
CA ARG A 117 6.63 -16.10 -9.07
C ARG A 117 6.48 -17.40 -8.27
N ARG A 118 5.87 -17.37 -7.10
CA ARG A 118 5.61 -18.56 -6.27
C ARG A 118 4.72 -19.59 -6.96
N LEU A 119 3.93 -19.15 -7.93
CA LEU A 119 3.05 -20.02 -8.74
C LEU A 119 3.71 -20.44 -10.07
N GLY A 120 4.94 -20.02 -10.35
CA GLY A 120 5.61 -20.29 -11.61
C GLY A 120 5.04 -19.52 -12.81
N ALA A 121 4.25 -18.48 -12.59
CA ALA A 121 3.63 -17.71 -13.65
C ALA A 121 4.66 -16.84 -14.40
N LYS A 122 4.46 -16.68 -15.71
CA LYS A 122 5.21 -15.72 -16.52
C LYS A 122 4.77 -14.30 -16.16
N ILE A 123 5.72 -13.44 -15.84
CA ILE A 123 5.45 -12.04 -15.48
C ILE A 123 5.87 -11.14 -16.64
N LYS A 124 4.94 -10.29 -17.09
CA LYS A 124 5.25 -9.20 -18.01
C LYS A 124 5.18 -7.88 -17.25
N PHE A 125 6.32 -7.23 -17.11
CA PHE A 125 6.40 -5.88 -16.57
C PHE A 125 6.13 -4.85 -17.65
N ILE A 126 5.26 -3.88 -17.34
CA ILE A 126 4.99 -2.69 -18.16
C ILE A 126 5.57 -1.48 -17.44
N PRO A 127 6.55 -0.79 -18.02
CA PRO A 127 7.10 0.43 -17.42
C PRO A 127 6.01 1.50 -17.24
N LEU A 128 6.06 2.21 -16.13
CA LEU A 128 5.25 3.41 -15.94
C LEU A 128 5.67 4.48 -16.97
N LYS A 129 4.70 5.18 -17.50
CA LYS A 129 4.91 6.33 -18.40
C LYS A 129 4.66 7.62 -17.62
N ASN A 130 5.70 8.44 -17.45
CA ASN A 130 5.63 9.63 -16.59
C ASN A 130 5.12 9.31 -15.16
N TRP A 131 5.56 8.20 -14.60
CA TRP A 131 5.16 7.66 -13.29
C TRP A 131 3.70 7.19 -13.18
N GLU A 132 2.94 7.19 -14.28
CA GLU A 132 1.57 6.68 -14.36
C GLU A 132 1.49 5.34 -15.08
N HIS A 133 0.39 4.59 -14.89
CA HIS A 133 0.12 3.39 -15.66
C HIS A 133 0.00 3.70 -17.16
N ASP A 134 0.58 2.87 -18.02
CA ASP A 134 0.42 2.96 -19.48
C ASP A 134 -0.73 2.03 -19.94
N PRO A 135 -1.95 2.57 -20.13
CA PRO A 135 -3.09 1.73 -20.48
C PRO A 135 -2.96 1.08 -21.85
N GLU A 136 -2.30 1.72 -22.81
CA GLU A 136 -2.16 1.16 -24.16
C GLU A 136 -1.27 -0.11 -24.14
N GLN A 137 -0.15 -0.05 -23.44
CA GLN A 137 0.74 -1.18 -23.29
C GLN A 137 0.13 -2.31 -22.46
N ILE A 138 -0.54 -1.97 -21.35
CA ILE A 138 -1.20 -2.96 -20.49
C ILE A 138 -2.30 -3.69 -21.26
N LEU A 139 -3.16 -2.98 -22.00
CA LEU A 139 -4.25 -3.55 -22.79
C LEU A 139 -3.71 -4.40 -23.95
N LYS A 140 -2.61 -3.98 -24.60
CA LYS A 140 -1.96 -4.79 -25.64
C LYS A 140 -1.48 -6.13 -25.08
N GLU A 141 -0.72 -6.10 -23.99
CA GLU A 141 -0.14 -7.32 -23.39
C GLU A 141 -1.18 -8.24 -22.75
N SER A 142 -2.32 -7.70 -22.29
CA SER A 142 -3.40 -8.51 -21.73
C SER A 142 -4.10 -9.36 -22.78
N LYS A 143 -4.22 -8.88 -24.02
CA LYS A 143 -4.83 -9.63 -25.15
C LYS A 143 -4.05 -10.90 -25.54
N GLU A 144 -2.81 -11.04 -25.11
CA GLU A 144 -1.95 -12.18 -25.39
C GLU A 144 -2.11 -13.34 -24.38
N GLY A 145 -3.32 -13.56 -23.85
CA GLY A 145 -3.62 -14.64 -22.91
C GLY A 145 -3.08 -14.36 -21.50
N CYS A 146 -3.58 -13.32 -20.85
CA CYS A 146 -3.22 -12.89 -19.50
C CYS A 146 -4.27 -13.36 -18.49
N ASP A 147 -3.86 -14.00 -17.39
CA ASP A 147 -4.75 -14.40 -16.31
C ASP A 147 -5.20 -13.19 -15.48
N ALA A 148 -4.26 -12.27 -15.18
CA ALA A 148 -4.53 -11.11 -14.34
C ALA A 148 -3.60 -9.92 -14.64
N VAL A 149 -4.10 -8.73 -14.31
CA VAL A 149 -3.35 -7.47 -14.28
C VAL A 149 -3.32 -6.92 -12.86
N PHE A 150 -2.13 -6.56 -12.34
CA PHE A 150 -1.98 -5.85 -11.08
C PHE A 150 -1.72 -4.37 -11.32
N LEU A 151 -2.53 -3.52 -10.69
CA LEU A 151 -2.39 -2.07 -10.67
C LEU A 151 -2.34 -1.58 -9.21
N CYS A 152 -1.35 -0.76 -8.87
CA CYS A 152 -1.29 -0.09 -7.57
C CYS A 152 -1.67 1.37 -7.76
N ASN A 153 -2.78 1.81 -7.14
CA ASN A 153 -3.33 3.13 -7.39
C ASN A 153 -3.96 3.77 -6.14
N PRO A 154 -3.29 4.71 -5.46
CA PRO A 154 -1.97 5.31 -5.78
C PRO A 154 -0.82 4.33 -5.72
N ASN A 155 0.17 4.51 -6.61
CA ASN A 155 1.26 3.57 -6.74
C ASN A 155 2.32 3.71 -5.63
N ASN A 156 2.87 2.60 -5.20
CA ASN A 156 4.06 2.52 -4.36
C ASN A 156 5.20 1.91 -5.21
N PRO A 157 6.32 2.62 -5.49
CA PRO A 157 6.90 3.67 -4.64
C PRO A 157 6.64 5.13 -5.07
N THR A 158 5.95 5.40 -6.17
CA THR A 158 5.86 6.75 -6.74
C THR A 158 4.94 7.70 -5.96
N GLY A 159 3.91 7.17 -5.32
CA GLY A 159 2.89 7.96 -4.62
C GLY A 159 1.89 8.64 -5.56
N ILE A 160 1.93 8.35 -6.85
CA ILE A 160 1.10 9.01 -7.89
C ILE A 160 -0.20 8.24 -8.09
N LEU A 161 -1.27 9.00 -8.25
CA LEU A 161 -2.62 8.51 -8.52
C LEU A 161 -2.90 8.58 -10.03
N SER A 162 -3.17 7.43 -10.65
CA SER A 162 -3.43 7.26 -12.09
C SER A 162 -4.90 6.90 -12.35
N THR A 163 -5.85 7.70 -11.85
CA THR A 163 -7.29 7.42 -11.92
C THR A 163 -7.79 7.22 -13.35
N VAL A 164 -7.40 8.12 -14.28
CA VAL A 164 -7.83 8.07 -15.69
C VAL A 164 -7.32 6.81 -16.37
N SER A 165 -6.04 6.49 -16.18
CA SER A 165 -5.41 5.30 -16.75
C SER A 165 -6.02 4.01 -16.20
N ALA A 166 -6.25 3.93 -14.88
CA ALA A 166 -6.87 2.78 -14.23
C ALA A 166 -8.30 2.55 -14.75
N ARG A 167 -9.12 3.60 -14.85
CA ARG A 167 -10.48 3.54 -15.41
C ARG A 167 -10.48 3.03 -16.84
N LYS A 168 -9.62 3.58 -17.71
CA LYS A 168 -9.50 3.16 -19.11
C LYS A 168 -9.12 1.67 -19.24
N ILE A 169 -8.27 1.16 -18.34
CA ILE A 169 -7.89 -0.25 -18.32
C ILE A 169 -9.09 -1.11 -17.95
N ILE A 170 -9.84 -0.76 -16.88
CA ILE A 170 -11.04 -1.50 -16.44
C ILE A 170 -12.07 -1.58 -17.56
N GLU A 171 -12.33 -0.46 -18.24
CA GLU A 171 -13.35 -0.35 -19.29
C GLU A 171 -13.02 -1.14 -20.56
N LYS A 172 -11.74 -1.39 -20.85
CA LYS A 172 -11.29 -1.93 -22.15
C LYS A 172 -10.59 -3.28 -22.09
N ILE A 173 -10.31 -3.78 -20.90
CA ILE A 173 -9.66 -5.09 -20.75
C ILE A 173 -10.61 -6.23 -21.08
N ASP A 174 -10.05 -7.34 -21.55
CA ASP A 174 -10.83 -8.56 -21.78
C ASP A 174 -11.53 -9.02 -20.48
N PRO A 175 -12.85 -9.28 -20.49
CA PRO A 175 -13.60 -9.71 -19.30
C PRO A 175 -13.11 -11.02 -18.66
N HIS A 176 -12.34 -11.84 -19.37
CA HIS A 176 -11.73 -13.06 -18.84
C HIS A 176 -10.43 -12.79 -18.08
N THR A 177 -9.81 -11.63 -18.28
CA THR A 177 -8.61 -11.20 -17.52
C THR A 177 -9.05 -10.57 -16.19
N GLN A 178 -8.56 -11.10 -15.07
CA GLN A 178 -8.83 -10.51 -13.75
C GLN A 178 -8.07 -9.21 -13.55
N ILE A 179 -8.71 -8.22 -12.95
CA ILE A 179 -8.09 -6.94 -12.61
C ILE A 179 -7.99 -6.83 -11.10
N PHE A 180 -6.77 -6.69 -10.59
CA PHE A 180 -6.52 -6.44 -9.17
C PHE A 180 -5.98 -5.02 -8.99
N ILE A 181 -6.78 -4.16 -8.36
CA ILE A 181 -6.38 -2.78 -8.07
C ILE A 181 -6.12 -2.62 -6.57
N ASP A 182 -4.88 -2.28 -6.24
CA ASP A 182 -4.48 -1.99 -4.88
C ASP A 182 -4.67 -0.49 -4.58
N GLU A 183 -5.69 -0.19 -3.80
CA GLU A 183 -6.02 1.14 -3.32
C GLU A 183 -5.63 1.35 -1.85
N CYS A 184 -4.57 0.71 -1.35
CA CYS A 184 -4.15 0.79 0.06
C CYS A 184 -3.82 2.21 0.56
N PHE A 185 -3.61 3.17 -0.33
CA PHE A 185 -3.31 4.56 0.02
C PHE A 185 -4.39 5.57 -0.38
N ILE A 186 -5.48 5.12 -0.98
CA ILE A 186 -6.49 6.01 -1.58
C ILE A 186 -7.17 6.93 -0.55
N GLU A 187 -7.37 6.48 0.70
CA GLU A 187 -7.94 7.29 1.77
C GLU A 187 -7.08 8.50 2.14
N LEU A 188 -5.78 8.48 1.79
CA LEU A 188 -4.84 9.56 2.10
C LEU A 188 -4.72 10.59 0.97
N VAL A 189 -5.32 10.32 -0.19
CA VAL A 189 -5.39 11.26 -1.32
C VAL A 189 -6.29 12.44 -0.98
N GLU A 190 -5.90 13.62 -1.42
CA GLU A 190 -6.70 14.84 -1.27
C GLU A 190 -7.94 14.82 -2.17
N GLY A 191 -8.96 15.59 -1.79
CA GLY A 191 -10.23 15.67 -2.50
C GLY A 191 -11.26 14.64 -2.05
N THR A 192 -12.33 14.48 -2.81
CA THR A 192 -13.39 13.53 -2.53
C THR A 192 -12.93 12.13 -2.94
N GLY A 193 -12.59 11.29 -1.95
CA GLY A 193 -12.04 9.94 -2.17
C GLY A 193 -12.89 9.05 -3.08
N LYS A 194 -14.20 9.29 -3.18
CA LYS A 194 -15.11 8.57 -4.08
C LYS A 194 -14.73 8.75 -5.55
N LYS A 195 -14.42 9.98 -6.02
CA LYS A 195 -14.06 10.24 -7.43
C LYS A 195 -12.70 9.65 -7.86
N ASN A 196 -11.83 9.39 -6.91
CA ASN A 196 -10.48 8.90 -7.17
C ASN A 196 -10.38 7.38 -7.10
N SER A 197 -11.36 6.72 -6.48
CA SER A 197 -11.42 5.27 -6.32
C SER A 197 -12.15 4.61 -7.48
N MET A 198 -11.73 3.38 -7.80
CA MET A 198 -12.45 2.49 -8.73
C MET A 198 -13.56 1.70 -8.04
N MET A 199 -13.83 1.95 -6.75
CA MET A 199 -14.78 1.20 -5.94
C MET A 199 -16.21 1.22 -6.52
N GLU A 200 -16.64 2.32 -7.12
CA GLU A 200 -17.96 2.43 -7.76
C GLU A 200 -18.12 1.51 -8.97
N MET A 201 -17.02 1.08 -9.60
CA MET A 201 -17.05 0.23 -10.79
C MET A 201 -17.20 -1.27 -10.44
N VAL A 202 -17.05 -1.65 -9.17
CA VAL A 202 -17.01 -3.07 -8.78
C VAL A 202 -18.30 -3.81 -9.06
N SER A 203 -19.44 -3.12 -9.08
CA SER A 203 -20.75 -3.70 -9.41
C SER A 203 -20.92 -4.00 -10.90
N ASP A 204 -20.30 -3.20 -11.75
CA ASP A 204 -20.44 -3.28 -13.21
C ASP A 204 -19.42 -4.24 -13.83
N TYR A 205 -18.23 -4.38 -13.22
CA TYR A 205 -17.13 -5.18 -13.76
C TYR A 205 -16.90 -6.44 -12.91
N LYS A 206 -17.39 -7.58 -13.38
CA LYS A 206 -17.38 -8.87 -12.66
C LYS A 206 -15.97 -9.44 -12.44
N ASN A 207 -14.97 -8.98 -13.18
CA ASN A 207 -13.56 -9.38 -13.11
C ASN A 207 -12.69 -8.39 -12.31
N LEU A 208 -13.30 -7.40 -11.65
CA LEU A 208 -12.60 -6.37 -10.88
C LEU A 208 -12.53 -6.72 -9.39
N VAL A 209 -11.32 -6.67 -8.83
CA VAL A 209 -11.06 -6.82 -7.39
C VAL A 209 -10.35 -5.55 -6.90
N ILE A 210 -10.95 -4.88 -5.92
CA ILE A 210 -10.36 -3.69 -5.26
C ILE A 210 -9.84 -4.08 -3.90
N LEU A 211 -8.54 -3.88 -3.67
CA LEU A 211 -7.89 -4.08 -2.38
C LEU A 211 -7.82 -2.76 -1.60
N ARG A 212 -8.10 -2.82 -0.31
CA ARG A 212 -7.93 -1.73 0.67
C ARG A 212 -7.16 -2.21 1.89
N SER A 213 -6.50 -1.29 2.56
CA SER A 213 -5.71 -1.60 3.76
C SER A 213 -5.93 -0.58 4.87
N MET A 214 -6.24 -1.06 6.07
CA MET A 214 -6.33 -0.20 7.24
C MET A 214 -4.95 0.03 7.89
N THR A 215 -3.93 -0.72 7.48
CA THR A 215 -2.58 -0.64 8.05
C THR A 215 -1.92 0.72 7.85
N LYS A 216 -2.20 1.37 6.72
CA LYS A 216 -1.58 2.64 6.31
C LYS A 216 -2.44 3.83 6.72
N SER A 217 -3.67 3.88 6.23
CA SER A 217 -4.59 5.00 6.38
C SER A 217 -5.00 5.23 7.84
N PHE A 218 -5.16 4.16 8.63
CA PHE A 218 -5.62 4.22 10.03
C PHE A 218 -4.51 3.89 11.05
N SER A 219 -3.23 3.86 10.64
CA SER A 219 -2.10 3.56 11.54
C SER A 219 -2.18 2.21 12.25
N LEU A 220 -2.76 1.20 11.61
CA LEU A 220 -2.93 -0.15 12.15
C LEU A 220 -1.89 -1.14 11.62
N ALA A 221 -0.66 -0.71 11.38
CA ALA A 221 0.36 -1.53 10.72
C ALA A 221 0.64 -2.85 11.45
N GLY A 222 0.74 -2.82 12.78
CA GLY A 222 0.98 -4.02 13.61
C GLY A 222 -0.26 -4.91 13.81
N ILE A 223 -1.45 -4.40 13.51
CA ILE A 223 -2.74 -5.11 13.69
C ILE A 223 -3.05 -6.05 12.53
N ARG A 224 -2.51 -5.76 11.34
CA ARG A 224 -2.66 -6.57 10.14
C ARG A 224 -4.12 -6.69 9.68
N LEU A 225 -4.68 -5.64 9.09
CA LEU A 225 -6.06 -5.63 8.61
C LEU A 225 -6.15 -5.04 7.20
N GLY A 226 -6.79 -5.78 6.29
CA GLY A 226 -7.11 -5.36 4.94
C GLY A 226 -8.40 -6.02 4.46
N TYR A 227 -8.92 -5.55 3.34
CA TYR A 227 -10.11 -6.13 2.73
C TYR A 227 -10.11 -5.96 1.22
N CYS A 228 -10.75 -6.93 0.53
CA CYS A 228 -11.10 -6.81 -0.88
C CYS A 228 -12.60 -6.59 -1.04
N VAL A 229 -12.97 -5.84 -2.09
CA VAL A 229 -14.36 -5.73 -2.57
C VAL A 229 -14.39 -6.19 -4.01
N CYS A 230 -15.23 -7.16 -4.32
CA CYS A 230 -15.45 -7.68 -5.68
C CYS A 230 -16.74 -8.48 -5.76
N ASN A 231 -17.09 -8.95 -6.96
CA ASN A 231 -18.26 -9.78 -7.18
C ASN A 231 -18.27 -11.02 -6.24
N PRO A 232 -19.42 -11.38 -5.64
CA PRO A 232 -19.53 -12.53 -4.72
C PRO A 232 -19.02 -13.85 -5.28
N LYS A 233 -19.11 -14.07 -6.59
CA LYS A 233 -18.53 -15.27 -7.21
C LYS A 233 -17.01 -15.32 -7.07
N LEU A 234 -16.33 -14.18 -7.22
CA LEU A 234 -14.88 -14.11 -7.01
C LEU A 234 -14.53 -14.26 -5.52
N ILE A 235 -15.33 -13.66 -4.61
CA ILE A 235 -15.15 -13.84 -3.16
C ILE A 235 -15.23 -15.32 -2.79
N ASN A 236 -16.21 -16.07 -3.29
CA ASN A 236 -16.32 -17.50 -2.99
C ASN A 236 -15.10 -18.30 -3.47
N LEU A 237 -14.62 -18.05 -4.68
CA LEU A 237 -13.40 -18.68 -5.20
C LEU A 237 -12.16 -18.32 -4.38
N MET A 238 -12.07 -17.08 -3.86
CA MET A 238 -10.97 -16.64 -3.00
C MET A 238 -11.08 -17.26 -1.60
N LEU A 239 -12.29 -17.48 -1.09
CA LEU A 239 -12.51 -18.14 0.21
C LEU A 239 -11.99 -19.59 0.21
N ASP A 240 -12.09 -20.32 -0.90
CA ASP A 240 -11.53 -21.68 -1.04
C ASP A 240 -9.99 -21.72 -0.85
N ASN A 241 -9.32 -20.56 -1.04
CA ASN A 241 -7.88 -20.39 -0.87
C ASN A 241 -7.51 -19.63 0.43
N SER A 242 -8.50 -19.34 1.28
CA SER A 242 -8.30 -18.63 2.54
C SER A 242 -8.04 -19.59 3.69
N ILE A 243 -7.49 -19.05 4.77
CA ILE A 243 -7.29 -19.78 6.05
C ILE A 243 -8.37 -19.33 7.04
N SER A 244 -9.03 -20.27 7.69
CA SER A 244 -10.03 -19.98 8.73
C SER A 244 -9.38 -19.17 9.87
N TRP A 245 -10.14 -18.19 10.41
CA TRP A 245 -9.69 -17.34 11.52
C TRP A 245 -8.39 -16.54 11.27
N SER A 246 -8.04 -16.25 10.02
CA SER A 246 -6.81 -15.49 9.72
C SER A 246 -6.84 -14.07 10.31
N VAL A 247 -8.02 -13.49 10.53
CA VAL A 247 -8.21 -12.14 11.08
C VAL A 247 -8.53 -12.21 12.57
N ASN A 248 -7.59 -11.79 13.40
CA ASN A 248 -7.70 -11.85 14.86
C ASN A 248 -8.79 -10.89 15.42
N GLY A 249 -9.30 -11.18 16.63
CA GLY A 249 -10.38 -10.43 17.26
C GLY A 249 -10.03 -8.96 17.54
N VAL A 250 -8.78 -8.68 17.90
CA VAL A 250 -8.29 -7.31 18.11
C VAL A 250 -8.36 -6.50 16.81
N ALA A 251 -7.97 -7.12 15.68
CA ALA A 251 -8.05 -6.48 14.37
C ALA A 251 -9.49 -6.19 13.96
N GLN A 252 -10.41 -7.14 14.16
CA GLN A 252 -11.83 -6.93 13.87
C GLN A 252 -12.39 -5.77 14.71
N LYS A 253 -12.14 -5.78 16.02
CA LYS A 253 -12.60 -4.73 16.92
C LYS A 253 -12.03 -3.34 16.58
N LEU A 254 -10.72 -3.24 16.39
CA LEU A 254 -10.08 -1.97 16.01
C LEU A 254 -10.58 -1.47 14.65
N GLY A 255 -10.74 -2.37 13.68
CA GLY A 255 -11.30 -2.02 12.37
C GLY A 255 -12.64 -1.31 12.48
N MET A 256 -13.58 -1.89 13.23
CA MET A 256 -14.90 -1.28 13.47
C MET A 256 -14.81 0.08 14.19
N LEU A 257 -13.91 0.21 15.17
CA LEU A 257 -13.79 1.44 15.94
C LEU A 257 -13.18 2.60 15.15
N VAL A 258 -12.13 2.35 14.34
CA VAL A 258 -11.48 3.42 13.56
C VAL A 258 -12.38 3.98 12.46
N LEU A 259 -13.26 3.16 11.88
CA LEU A 259 -14.20 3.58 10.84
C LEU A 259 -15.29 4.55 11.38
N LYS A 260 -15.56 4.55 12.67
CA LYS A 260 -16.52 5.47 13.32
C LYS A 260 -16.00 6.90 13.45
N ASP A 261 -14.69 7.13 13.44
CA ASP A 261 -14.10 8.48 13.51
C ASP A 261 -14.01 9.12 12.12
N LYS A 262 -15.13 9.73 11.70
CA LYS A 262 -15.23 10.43 10.40
C LYS A 262 -14.26 11.61 10.27
N SER A 263 -13.74 12.16 11.38
CA SER A 263 -12.81 13.30 11.37
C SER A 263 -11.35 12.91 11.17
N TYR A 264 -10.99 11.66 11.48
CA TYR A 264 -9.61 11.18 11.52
C TYR A 264 -8.89 11.36 10.18
N LEU A 265 -9.47 10.88 9.09
CA LEU A 265 -8.85 10.99 7.76
C LEU A 265 -8.73 12.43 7.28
N ASN A 266 -9.70 13.29 7.60
CA ASN A 266 -9.61 14.71 7.24
C ASN A 266 -8.48 15.43 8.00
N LYS A 267 -8.27 15.09 9.27
CA LYS A 267 -7.12 15.58 10.07
C LYS A 267 -5.81 15.04 9.49
N SER A 268 -5.78 13.76 9.11
CA SER A 268 -4.62 13.12 8.50
C SER A 268 -4.22 13.78 7.19
N LYS A 269 -5.17 13.98 6.26
CA LYS A 269 -4.93 14.62 4.96
C LYS A 269 -4.38 16.04 5.12
N ARG A 270 -4.94 16.83 6.03
CA ARG A 270 -4.43 18.21 6.32
C ARG A 270 -2.99 18.19 6.84
N LEU A 271 -2.69 17.28 7.77
CA LEU A 271 -1.33 17.11 8.29
C LEU A 271 -0.38 16.70 7.17
N ILE A 272 -0.72 15.65 6.43
CA ILE A 272 0.12 15.12 5.34
C ILE A 272 0.39 16.18 4.29
N ARG A 273 -0.64 16.92 3.84
CA ARG A 273 -0.47 18.00 2.85
C ARG A 273 0.48 19.08 3.33
N ARG A 274 0.27 19.57 4.55
CA ARG A 274 1.12 20.64 5.13
C ARG A 274 2.57 20.18 5.21
N GLU A 275 2.81 19.00 5.73
CA GLU A 275 4.16 18.49 5.97
C GLU A 275 4.84 18.05 4.68
N ARG A 276 4.11 17.45 3.73
CA ARG A 276 4.63 17.13 2.40
C ARG A 276 5.08 18.39 1.65
N ASN A 277 4.25 19.44 1.67
CA ASN A 277 4.61 20.71 1.06
C ASN A 277 5.84 21.34 1.71
N PHE A 278 5.94 21.30 3.04
CA PHE A 278 7.15 21.74 3.75
C PHE A 278 8.39 20.99 3.25
N MET A 279 8.36 19.64 3.27
CA MET A 279 9.52 18.84 2.83
C MET A 279 9.88 19.10 1.36
N ILE A 280 8.90 19.15 0.46
CA ILE A 280 9.14 19.43 -0.96
C ILE A 280 9.76 20.82 -1.17
N ASN A 281 9.26 21.84 -0.48
CA ASN A 281 9.79 23.19 -0.60
C ASN A 281 11.22 23.33 -0.08
N GLU A 282 11.57 22.61 0.99
CA GLU A 282 12.95 22.60 1.50
C GLU A 282 13.89 21.83 0.57
N LEU A 283 13.45 20.69 0.02
CA LEU A 283 14.24 19.90 -0.93
C LEU A 283 14.49 20.65 -2.26
N LYS A 284 13.55 21.45 -2.74
CA LYS A 284 13.73 22.28 -3.95
C LYS A 284 14.84 23.34 -3.82
N LYS A 285 15.29 23.63 -2.60
CA LYS A 285 16.43 24.53 -2.34
C LYS A 285 17.78 23.82 -2.42
N MET A 286 17.78 22.48 -2.53
CA MET A 286 18.96 21.63 -2.61
C MET A 286 19.30 21.31 -4.06
N THR A 287 20.56 21.03 -4.34
CA THR A 287 21.03 20.71 -5.69
C THR A 287 21.06 19.23 -5.98
N LYS A 288 21.31 18.40 -4.94
CA LYS A 288 21.48 16.95 -5.07
C LYS A 288 20.23 16.11 -4.80
N PHE A 289 19.13 16.75 -4.34
CA PHE A 289 17.92 16.07 -3.90
C PHE A 289 16.68 16.66 -4.55
N SER A 290 16.17 16.03 -5.60
CA SER A 290 15.01 16.50 -6.34
C SER A 290 13.74 15.73 -5.96
N PRO A 291 12.75 16.36 -5.30
CA PRO A 291 11.53 15.68 -4.91
C PRO A 291 10.61 15.44 -6.11
N ILE A 292 10.06 14.22 -6.22
CA ILE A 292 9.02 13.88 -7.18
C ILE A 292 7.65 14.12 -6.54
N PRO A 293 6.71 14.83 -7.20
CA PRO A 293 5.36 15.06 -6.67
C PRO A 293 4.63 13.75 -6.31
N SER A 294 3.77 13.81 -5.30
CA SER A 294 3.02 12.66 -4.81
C SER A 294 1.65 13.09 -4.27
N ASP A 295 0.66 12.19 -4.38
CA ASP A 295 -0.71 12.41 -3.93
C ASP A 295 -0.97 11.85 -2.51
N VAL A 296 0.02 11.15 -1.91
CA VAL A 296 -0.13 10.42 -0.65
C VAL A 296 0.87 10.85 0.43
N ASN A 297 1.03 10.03 1.48
CA ASN A 297 1.89 10.30 2.64
C ASN A 297 3.35 9.84 2.48
N PHE A 298 3.83 9.71 1.28
CA PHE A 298 5.23 9.45 0.94
C PHE A 298 5.53 9.96 -0.46
N PHE A 299 6.80 10.16 -0.76
CA PHE A 299 7.23 10.57 -2.10
C PHE A 299 8.65 10.08 -2.40
N LEU A 300 9.01 10.08 -3.66
CA LEU A 300 10.36 9.79 -4.13
C LEU A 300 11.22 11.05 -4.10
N ILE A 301 12.49 10.87 -3.78
CA ILE A 301 13.54 11.86 -3.96
C ILE A 301 14.52 11.27 -4.97
N ASP A 302 14.72 11.98 -6.07
CA ASP A 302 15.78 11.68 -7.03
C ASP A 302 17.12 12.12 -6.43
N VAL A 303 18.08 11.20 -6.43
CA VAL A 303 19.43 11.36 -5.91
C VAL A 303 20.45 11.03 -7.01
N SER A 304 20.13 11.35 -8.27
CA SER A 304 20.85 10.88 -9.48
C SER A 304 22.36 11.12 -9.47
N ASP A 305 22.83 12.17 -8.79
CA ASP A 305 24.24 12.47 -8.64
C ASP A 305 24.92 11.64 -7.53
N GLN A 306 24.15 10.81 -6.83
CA GLN A 306 24.58 9.93 -5.77
C GLN A 306 23.98 8.52 -5.94
N ASN A 307 24.49 7.56 -5.19
CA ASN A 307 23.91 6.23 -5.12
C ASN A 307 22.88 6.17 -3.98
N SER A 308 21.65 5.75 -4.26
CA SER A 308 20.56 5.67 -3.27
C SER A 308 20.88 4.76 -2.07
N ILE A 309 21.69 3.71 -2.30
CA ILE A 309 22.17 2.82 -1.23
C ILE A 309 23.13 3.57 -0.32
N GLU A 310 24.03 4.39 -0.88
CA GLU A 310 25.00 5.20 -0.11
C GLU A 310 24.28 6.28 0.71
N VAL A 311 23.33 6.99 0.10
CA VAL A 311 22.48 7.96 0.80
C VAL A 311 21.73 7.32 1.96
N ARG A 312 21.07 6.16 1.71
CA ARG A 312 20.40 5.40 2.78
C ARG A 312 21.35 4.99 3.89
N ASN A 313 22.54 4.48 3.55
CA ASN A 313 23.52 4.01 4.52
C ASN A 313 24.10 5.18 5.35
N TYR A 314 24.38 6.31 4.72
CA TYR A 314 24.82 7.51 5.41
C TYR A 314 23.77 8.00 6.43
N LEU A 315 22.51 8.14 6.00
CA LEU A 315 21.41 8.57 6.87
C LEU A 315 21.21 7.61 8.04
N LEU A 316 21.28 6.31 7.80
CA LEU A 316 21.13 5.31 8.86
C LEU A 316 22.29 5.33 9.84
N ASN A 317 23.53 5.24 9.36
CA ASN A 317 24.69 5.02 10.21
C ASN A 317 25.13 6.30 10.95
N ASN A 318 25.00 7.47 10.32
CA ASN A 318 25.49 8.74 10.86
C ASN A 318 24.39 9.58 11.54
N LYS A 319 23.11 9.37 11.16
CA LYS A 319 21.99 10.18 11.65
C LYS A 319 20.88 9.36 12.31
N GLY A 320 20.97 8.02 12.31
CA GLY A 320 19.92 7.16 12.84
C GLY A 320 18.59 7.21 12.05
N ILE A 321 18.64 7.67 10.80
CA ILE A 321 17.45 7.87 9.96
C ILE A 321 17.36 6.76 8.92
N LEU A 322 16.28 5.96 8.97
CA LEU A 322 16.03 4.91 7.99
C LEU A 322 15.11 5.44 6.88
N VAL A 323 15.61 5.53 5.66
CA VAL A 323 14.83 5.79 4.44
C VAL A 323 14.72 4.52 3.59
N ARG A 324 13.79 4.49 2.64
CA ARG A 324 13.65 3.37 1.71
C ARG A 324 14.50 3.58 0.47
N ASP A 325 15.58 2.82 0.31
CA ASP A 325 16.27 2.67 -0.96
C ASP A 325 15.36 1.98 -1.98
N CYS A 326 15.21 2.59 -3.16
CA CYS A 326 14.34 2.11 -4.22
C CYS A 326 15.02 1.22 -5.26
N SER A 327 16.30 0.92 -5.13
CA SER A 327 17.05 0.08 -6.09
C SER A 327 16.49 -1.33 -6.23
N THR A 328 15.78 -1.80 -5.22
CA THR A 328 15.14 -3.13 -5.19
C THR A 328 13.77 -3.18 -5.86
N PHE A 329 13.21 -2.04 -6.29
CA PHE A 329 11.99 -2.01 -7.10
C PHE A 329 12.33 -2.25 -8.57
N THR A 330 11.65 -3.18 -9.20
CA THR A 330 11.87 -3.50 -10.62
C THR A 330 11.77 -2.25 -11.49
N GLY A 331 12.83 -1.90 -12.20
CA GLY A 331 12.90 -0.75 -13.12
C GLY A 331 13.38 0.58 -12.51
N MET A 332 13.69 0.66 -11.19
CA MET A 332 14.08 1.94 -10.55
C MET A 332 15.59 2.26 -10.63
N GLY A 333 16.46 1.24 -10.58
CA GLY A 333 17.90 1.47 -10.42
C GLY A 333 18.26 2.16 -9.11
N GLN A 334 19.47 2.71 -9.02
CA GLN A 334 20.04 3.28 -7.76
C GLN A 334 19.93 4.81 -7.71
N LYS A 335 18.86 5.38 -8.26
CA LYS A 335 18.70 6.83 -8.40
C LYS A 335 17.67 7.45 -7.45
N HIS A 336 16.95 6.64 -6.68
CA HIS A 336 15.83 7.15 -5.90
C HIS A 336 15.80 6.56 -4.49
N ILE A 337 15.49 7.41 -3.52
CA ILE A 337 15.02 7.00 -2.21
C ILE A 337 13.55 7.38 -2.05
N ARG A 338 12.79 6.62 -1.26
CA ARG A 338 11.42 6.96 -0.87
C ARG A 338 11.39 7.33 0.61
N VAL A 339 10.71 8.44 0.93
CA VAL A 339 10.53 8.92 2.29
C VAL A 339 9.06 9.06 2.63
N ALA A 340 8.67 8.62 3.83
CA ALA A 340 7.33 8.87 4.36
C ALA A 340 7.23 10.31 4.89
N VAL A 341 6.04 10.90 4.81
CA VAL A 341 5.73 12.16 5.46
C VAL A 341 5.40 11.88 6.93
N LYS A 342 6.10 12.53 7.83
CA LYS A 342 5.98 12.40 9.28
C LYS A 342 5.44 13.69 9.93
N LYS A 343 5.55 13.82 11.25
CA LYS A 343 5.29 15.09 11.95
C LYS A 343 6.42 16.09 11.69
N HIS A 344 6.13 17.37 11.87
CA HIS A 344 7.03 18.46 11.52
C HIS A 344 8.46 18.31 12.07
N ILE A 345 8.59 18.01 13.35
CA ILE A 345 9.90 17.85 14.01
C ILE A 345 10.73 16.74 13.33
N GLU A 346 10.10 15.59 13.06
CA GLU A 346 10.78 14.46 12.40
C GLU A 346 11.19 14.84 10.97
N ASN A 347 10.29 15.51 10.22
CA ASN A 347 10.56 15.95 8.85
C ASN A 347 11.71 16.98 8.81
N ALA A 348 11.75 17.93 9.75
CA ALA A 348 12.83 18.91 9.83
C ALA A 348 14.18 18.24 10.06
N ILE A 349 14.26 17.22 10.94
CA ILE A 349 15.48 16.45 11.19
C ILE A 349 15.96 15.74 9.90
N LEU A 350 15.06 15.13 9.13
CA LEU A 350 15.43 14.51 7.86
C LEU A 350 15.95 15.57 6.86
N ILE A 351 15.27 16.71 6.74
CA ILE A 351 15.68 17.80 5.84
C ILE A 351 17.06 18.32 6.20
N ASP A 352 17.35 18.54 7.49
CA ASP A 352 18.66 19.01 7.94
C ASP A 352 19.76 17.96 7.70
N ALA A 353 19.42 16.66 7.87
CA ALA A 353 20.35 15.58 7.54
C ALA A 353 20.68 15.54 6.03
N LEU A 354 19.68 15.70 5.15
CA LEU A 354 19.91 15.77 3.70
C LEU A 354 20.68 17.04 3.31
N ARG A 355 20.38 18.18 3.91
CA ARG A 355 21.12 19.44 3.68
C ARG A 355 22.60 19.29 4.04
N SER A 356 22.95 18.53 5.08
CA SER A 356 24.37 18.28 5.42
C SER A 356 25.12 17.44 4.37
N MET A 357 24.43 16.82 3.43
CA MET A 357 24.97 16.09 2.28
C MET A 357 24.99 16.91 0.98
N ASP A 358 24.40 18.11 1.00
CA ASP A 358 24.24 19.03 -0.13
C ASP A 358 25.02 20.34 0.18
N PRO A 359 26.36 20.35 0.13
CA PRO A 359 27.19 21.50 0.47
C PRO A 359 27.06 22.64 -0.54
#